data_1e8a17f62c4cfdd962d9eb58f526ec7e
#
_entry.id   1e8a17f62c4cfdd962d9eb58f526ec7e
#
_cell.length_a   1.000
_cell.length_b   1.000
_cell.length_c   1.000
_cell.angle_alpha   90.00
_cell.angle_beta   90.00
_cell.angle_gamma   90.00
#
_symmetry.space_group_name_H-M   'P 1'
#
loop_
_entity.id
_entity.type
_entity.pdbx_description
1 polymer ?
#
loop_
_entity_poly.entity_id
_entity_poly.type
_entity_poly.pdbx_seq_one_letter_code
_entity_poly.pdbx_strand_id
1 'polypeptide(L)'
;MKWDSVLAECALNYSQGMINTCSLEPEVVSSAQNIATSSSNDFSATGAVGLWVKEKEYYNLESGVCAPGRVCSHYTKVIWINSTQLGCGKVVCNNIKGIFISCFYCPMGNIPGKLPTQGIEFLIQPAVAPVSPTGPDTFLSKKRKSMAGLVIGLSIGLAFGLALLITFFISRQKMKRAKESDDDRHVFDTLFADEFGNGIGPRKFSLNELAKATSDFNNENKLGEGGFGSVYRGFLRDLDTYIAVKRVSKASKQGIKEYASEVKIISRLRHKNLVKLIGWYHEKGELLLVYEFMPNGSLDTHLFKGKSLLTWETRYKIVQDLASALLYLHEEGDYCVLHRDIKTNNIMLDSSFNAKLGDFGLARLVDHSKGLKNTLLAGTVGYIAPECLSSGKASKESDVYSFGVVALEIACGRRSIEPKFQDSEAVLVPWVWESYGNRKVLDVADKKTGTGFDPKQMQCLVIVGLWCAHPSHEQRPSIRQVIQALHFEAPLPELPRTMPVLSYKAPIAPLIGSSEPVVDSNINLTIPR
;
A
#
# COMPACT_ATOMS: atom_id res chain seq x y z
N MET A 1 -15.49 -12.62 6.10
CA MET A 1 -14.58 -12.47 4.94
C MET A 1 -15.17 -13.21 3.75
N LYS A 2 -15.02 -12.65 2.54
CA LYS A 2 -15.40 -13.31 1.27
C LYS A 2 -14.15 -13.93 0.65
N TRP A 3 -14.31 -15.05 -0.05
CA TRP A 3 -13.24 -15.65 -0.84
C TRP A 3 -12.88 -14.73 -2.01
N ASP A 4 -11.58 -14.56 -2.27
CA ASP A 4 -11.04 -13.77 -3.35
C ASP A 4 -10.05 -14.62 -4.16
N SER A 5 -10.32 -14.79 -5.45
CA SER A 5 -9.53 -15.66 -6.34
C SER A 5 -8.13 -15.09 -6.61
N VAL A 6 -7.99 -13.76 -6.66
CA VAL A 6 -6.68 -13.11 -6.86
C VAL A 6 -5.79 -13.32 -5.64
N LEU A 7 -6.35 -13.17 -4.44
CA LEU A 7 -5.62 -13.47 -3.20
C LEU A 7 -5.29 -14.97 -3.11
N ALA A 8 -6.16 -15.84 -3.57
CA ALA A 8 -5.92 -17.29 -3.59
C ALA A 8 -4.78 -17.65 -4.57
N GLU A 9 -4.72 -17.02 -5.73
CA GLU A 9 -3.63 -17.19 -6.67
C GLU A 9 -2.30 -16.66 -6.12
N CYS A 10 -2.30 -15.47 -5.51
CA CYS A 10 -1.12 -14.94 -4.81
C CYS A 10 -0.64 -15.90 -3.70
N ALA A 11 -1.57 -16.46 -2.92
CA ALA A 11 -1.27 -17.43 -1.87
C ALA A 11 -0.72 -18.74 -2.44
N LEU A 12 -1.27 -19.22 -3.57
CA LEU A 12 -0.81 -20.43 -4.24
C LEU A 12 0.60 -20.24 -4.80
N ASN A 13 0.85 -19.13 -5.49
CA ASN A 13 2.17 -18.79 -6.04
C ASN A 13 3.22 -18.68 -4.94
N TYR A 14 2.90 -18.04 -3.81
CA TYR A 14 3.77 -18.01 -2.65
C TYR A 14 4.04 -19.42 -2.11
N SER A 15 3.01 -20.24 -1.94
CA SER A 15 3.14 -21.62 -1.45
C SER A 15 3.98 -22.48 -2.40
N GLN A 16 3.86 -22.29 -3.73
CA GLN A 16 4.69 -22.97 -4.73
C GLN A 16 6.18 -22.57 -4.61
N GLY A 17 6.48 -21.30 -4.31
CA GLY A 17 7.84 -20.86 -4.02
C GLY A 17 8.45 -21.55 -2.79
N MET A 18 7.61 -21.94 -1.82
CA MET A 18 8.05 -22.59 -0.59
C MET A 18 8.11 -24.13 -0.67
N ILE A 19 7.74 -24.75 -1.80
CA ILE A 19 7.56 -26.21 -1.95
C ILE A 19 8.80 -27.05 -1.59
N ASN A 20 9.99 -26.48 -1.76
CA ASN A 20 11.26 -27.17 -1.48
C ASN A 20 11.75 -26.99 -0.05
N THR A 21 11.31 -25.98 0.66
CA THR A 21 11.72 -25.70 2.04
C THR A 21 10.63 -26.04 3.03
N CYS A 22 9.39 -25.66 2.73
CA CYS A 22 8.21 -25.76 3.61
C CYS A 22 8.51 -25.32 5.06
N SER A 23 9.44 -24.38 5.20
CA SER A 23 9.87 -23.84 6.48
C SER A 23 8.87 -22.80 6.98
N LEU A 24 8.63 -22.82 8.30
CA LEU A 24 7.92 -21.75 9.01
C LEU A 24 8.86 -20.63 9.45
N GLU A 25 10.15 -20.70 9.10
CA GLU A 25 11.05 -19.60 9.43
C GLU A 25 10.56 -18.33 8.77
N PRO A 26 10.36 -17.27 9.54
CA PRO A 26 9.77 -16.03 9.06
C PRO A 26 10.81 -15.22 8.27
N GLU A 27 11.04 -15.57 7.02
CA GLU A 27 11.49 -14.58 6.08
C GLU A 27 10.33 -13.61 5.86
N VAL A 28 10.26 -12.58 6.71
CA VAL A 28 9.30 -11.48 6.63
C VAL A 28 7.83 -11.96 6.51
N VAL A 29 7.25 -12.40 7.62
CA VAL A 29 5.79 -12.61 7.69
C VAL A 29 5.11 -11.27 7.37
N SER A 30 4.61 -11.14 6.15
CA SER A 30 3.80 -9.99 5.74
C SER A 30 2.61 -9.86 6.71
N SER A 31 2.30 -8.63 7.15
CA SER A 31 1.11 -8.36 7.97
C SER A 31 -0.21 -8.75 7.28
N ALA A 32 -0.16 -9.10 5.99
CA ALA A 32 -1.29 -9.57 5.19
C ALA A 32 -1.43 -11.10 5.12
N GLN A 33 -0.54 -11.90 5.76
CA GLN A 33 -0.43 -13.32 5.51
C GLN A 33 -0.42 -14.16 6.79
N ASN A 34 -1.08 -15.32 6.78
CA ASN A 34 -0.88 -16.41 7.70
C ASN A 34 -0.35 -17.64 6.96
N ILE A 35 0.56 -18.38 7.60
CA ILE A 35 1.13 -19.63 7.07
C ILE A 35 0.97 -20.76 8.08
N ALA A 36 0.83 -21.98 7.58
CA ALA A 36 0.82 -23.19 8.40
C ALA A 36 1.44 -24.35 7.63
N THR A 37 2.12 -25.25 8.35
CA THR A 37 2.63 -26.51 7.83
C THR A 37 2.16 -27.67 8.70
N SER A 38 2.06 -28.85 8.09
CA SER A 38 1.77 -30.10 8.81
C SER A 38 2.43 -31.25 8.08
N SER A 39 2.95 -32.22 8.83
CA SER A 39 3.45 -33.50 8.30
C SER A 39 2.34 -34.45 7.86
N SER A 40 1.07 -34.14 8.16
CA SER A 40 -0.08 -34.96 7.75
C SER A 40 -0.48 -34.62 6.31
N ASN A 41 -0.70 -35.65 5.49
CA ASN A 41 -1.21 -35.48 4.12
C ASN A 41 -2.68 -35.04 4.07
N ASP A 42 -3.42 -35.13 5.16
CA ASP A 42 -4.83 -34.74 5.28
C ASP A 42 -4.99 -33.30 5.81
N PHE A 43 -3.89 -32.55 5.94
CA PHE A 43 -3.95 -31.18 6.44
C PHE A 43 -4.74 -30.28 5.48
N SER A 44 -5.81 -29.70 6.00
CA SER A 44 -6.74 -28.87 5.23
C SER A 44 -6.63 -27.39 5.59
N ALA A 45 -7.20 -26.51 4.77
CA ALA A 45 -7.32 -25.08 5.08
C ALA A 45 -8.08 -24.85 6.39
N THR A 46 -9.11 -25.66 6.68
CA THR A 46 -9.83 -25.62 7.97
C THR A 46 -8.90 -25.98 9.14
N GLY A 47 -8.00 -26.96 8.94
CA GLY A 47 -6.99 -27.33 9.92
C GLY A 47 -6.01 -26.19 10.19
N ALA A 48 -5.55 -25.50 9.16
CA ALA A 48 -4.68 -24.33 9.28
C ALA A 48 -5.35 -23.18 10.05
N VAL A 49 -6.58 -22.83 9.69
CA VAL A 49 -7.38 -21.82 10.41
C VAL A 49 -7.58 -22.25 11.88
N GLY A 50 -7.84 -23.53 12.13
CA GLY A 50 -7.96 -24.07 13.49
C GLY A 50 -6.70 -23.87 14.34
N LEU A 51 -5.50 -24.01 13.74
CA LEU A 51 -4.24 -23.74 14.43
C LEU A 51 -4.12 -22.23 14.79
N TRP A 52 -4.44 -21.34 13.86
CA TRP A 52 -4.36 -19.89 14.10
C TRP A 52 -5.39 -19.41 15.12
N VAL A 53 -6.60 -20.01 15.13
CA VAL A 53 -7.66 -19.66 16.09
C VAL A 53 -7.33 -20.15 17.51
N LYS A 54 -6.54 -21.22 17.69
CA LYS A 54 -6.08 -21.67 19.01
C LYS A 54 -5.27 -20.61 19.77
N GLU A 55 -4.61 -19.68 19.07
CA GLU A 55 -3.89 -18.57 19.70
C GLU A 55 -4.81 -17.64 20.50
N LYS A 56 -6.15 -17.72 20.31
CA LYS A 56 -7.17 -17.03 21.12
C LYS A 56 -6.97 -17.24 22.62
N GLU A 57 -6.51 -18.42 23.03
CA GLU A 57 -6.29 -18.77 24.44
C GLU A 57 -5.24 -17.88 25.11
N TYR A 58 -4.35 -17.28 24.31
CA TYR A 58 -3.25 -16.44 24.77
C TYR A 58 -3.45 -14.94 24.51
N TYR A 59 -4.57 -14.55 23.88
CA TYR A 59 -4.84 -13.17 23.49
C TYR A 59 -5.97 -12.55 24.29
N ASN A 60 -5.69 -11.45 24.97
CA ASN A 60 -6.72 -10.67 25.66
C ASN A 60 -7.31 -9.63 24.69
N LEU A 61 -8.60 -9.78 24.35
CA LEU A 61 -9.31 -8.91 23.41
C LEU A 61 -9.51 -7.48 23.92
N GLU A 62 -9.64 -7.29 25.25
CA GLU A 62 -9.89 -5.98 25.83
C GLU A 62 -8.60 -5.13 25.89
N SER A 63 -7.50 -5.73 26.31
CA SER A 63 -6.21 -5.05 26.41
C SER A 63 -5.40 -5.07 25.12
N GLY A 64 -5.72 -5.96 24.16
CA GLY A 64 -4.95 -6.15 22.95
C GLY A 64 -3.58 -6.79 23.16
N VAL A 65 -3.36 -7.44 24.30
CA VAL A 65 -2.06 -7.98 24.71
C VAL A 65 -2.03 -9.49 24.57
N CYS A 66 -0.95 -10.00 23.97
CA CYS A 66 -0.63 -11.42 23.92
C CYS A 66 0.13 -11.84 25.17
N ALA A 67 -0.13 -13.03 25.70
CA ALA A 67 0.57 -13.56 26.85
C ALA A 67 2.09 -13.63 26.61
N PRO A 68 2.93 -13.34 27.62
CA PRO A 68 4.39 -13.34 27.46
C PRO A 68 4.94 -14.65 26.87
N GLY A 69 5.79 -14.57 25.86
CA GLY A 69 6.40 -15.71 25.19
C GLY A 69 5.45 -16.51 24.29
N ARG A 70 4.25 -16.00 24.00
CA ARG A 70 3.30 -16.61 23.06
C ARG A 70 3.15 -15.78 21.79
N VAL A 71 2.70 -16.41 20.71
CA VAL A 71 2.37 -15.78 19.44
C VAL A 71 0.85 -15.69 19.34
N CYS A 72 0.33 -14.49 18.98
CA CYS A 72 -1.10 -14.24 18.76
C CYS A 72 -1.36 -13.59 17.40
N SER A 73 -0.32 -13.38 16.62
CA SER A 73 -0.38 -12.61 15.38
C SER A 73 -1.21 -13.29 14.28
N HIS A 74 -1.34 -14.61 14.31
CA HIS A 74 -2.18 -15.33 13.36
C HIS A 74 -3.65 -15.19 13.72
N TYR A 75 -3.99 -15.33 15.00
CA TYR A 75 -5.36 -15.15 15.49
C TYR A 75 -5.86 -13.72 15.25
N THR A 76 -5.04 -12.72 15.57
CA THR A 76 -5.43 -11.31 15.40
C THR A 76 -5.69 -10.94 13.93
N LYS A 77 -4.99 -11.55 12.95
CA LYS A 77 -5.29 -11.41 11.52
C LYS A 77 -6.62 -12.07 11.14
N VAL A 78 -6.91 -13.26 11.68
CA VAL A 78 -8.17 -13.97 11.39
C VAL A 78 -9.39 -13.18 11.86
N ILE A 79 -9.30 -12.49 13.01
CA ILE A 79 -10.40 -11.71 13.58
C ILE A 79 -10.35 -10.23 13.21
N TRP A 80 -9.44 -9.82 12.31
CA TRP A 80 -9.30 -8.41 11.92
C TRP A 80 -10.54 -7.93 11.20
N ILE A 81 -11.27 -7.01 11.83
CA ILE A 81 -12.61 -6.60 11.37
C ILE A 81 -12.62 -5.98 9.98
N ASN A 82 -11.55 -5.24 9.65
CA ASN A 82 -11.44 -4.58 8.35
C ASN A 82 -10.95 -5.50 7.23
N SER A 83 -10.50 -6.74 7.53
CA SER A 83 -10.16 -7.73 6.51
C SER A 83 -11.45 -8.36 5.98
N THR A 84 -11.85 -7.97 4.78
CA THR A 84 -13.11 -8.39 4.15
C THR A 84 -12.94 -9.52 3.15
N GLN A 85 -11.74 -9.70 2.62
CA GLN A 85 -11.39 -10.69 1.60
C GLN A 85 -10.28 -11.62 2.08
N LEU A 86 -10.31 -12.87 1.61
CA LEU A 86 -9.39 -13.95 1.96
C LEU A 86 -9.14 -14.83 0.74
N GLY A 87 -7.88 -15.18 0.48
CA GLY A 87 -7.49 -16.19 -0.49
C GLY A 87 -6.38 -17.09 0.05
N CYS A 88 -6.46 -18.40 -0.14
CA CYS A 88 -5.49 -19.35 0.37
C CYS A 88 -4.94 -20.25 -0.74
N GLY A 89 -3.64 -20.60 -0.64
CA GLY A 89 -2.94 -21.55 -1.47
C GLY A 89 -2.45 -22.76 -0.65
N LYS A 90 -2.47 -23.94 -1.25
CA LYS A 90 -2.03 -25.22 -0.63
C LYS A 90 -1.08 -25.94 -1.57
N VAL A 91 0.07 -26.40 -1.06
CA VAL A 91 1.02 -27.25 -1.80
C VAL A 91 1.48 -28.44 -0.97
N VAL A 92 1.90 -29.49 -1.65
CA VAL A 92 2.56 -30.66 -1.06
C VAL A 92 4.06 -30.42 -1.11
N CYS A 93 4.76 -30.57 -0.01
CA CYS A 93 6.20 -30.33 0.11
C CYS A 93 7.02 -31.42 -0.59
N ASN A 94 8.10 -31.03 -1.28
CA ASN A 94 8.96 -31.95 -2.01
C ASN A 94 9.99 -32.65 -1.11
N ASN A 95 10.52 -31.94 -0.11
CA ASN A 95 11.65 -32.39 0.73
C ASN A 95 11.22 -33.06 2.02
N ILE A 96 9.99 -32.84 2.49
CA ILE A 96 9.39 -33.44 3.66
C ILE A 96 7.99 -33.97 3.31
N LYS A 97 7.57 -35.09 3.91
CA LYS A 97 6.16 -35.49 3.81
C LYS A 97 5.34 -34.46 4.56
N GLY A 98 4.54 -33.66 3.84
CA GLY A 98 3.71 -32.66 4.48
C GLY A 98 3.05 -31.70 3.52
N ILE A 99 2.26 -30.80 4.10
CA ILE A 99 1.48 -29.81 3.39
C ILE A 99 1.83 -28.44 3.93
N PHE A 100 2.03 -27.48 3.03
CA PHE A 100 2.18 -26.07 3.33
C PHE A 100 0.94 -25.31 2.85
N ILE A 101 0.38 -24.46 3.72
CA ILE A 101 -0.78 -23.62 3.41
C ILE A 101 -0.42 -22.18 3.75
N SER A 102 -0.69 -21.26 2.83
CA SER A 102 -0.66 -19.82 3.08
C SER A 102 -2.03 -19.19 2.80
N CYS A 103 -2.40 -18.17 3.58
CA CYS A 103 -3.62 -17.40 3.39
C CYS A 103 -3.30 -15.92 3.43
N PHE A 104 -3.78 -15.17 2.44
CA PHE A 104 -3.65 -13.72 2.34
C PHE A 104 -4.97 -13.04 2.67
N TYR A 105 -4.89 -11.90 3.36
CA TYR A 105 -6.02 -11.09 3.82
C TYR A 105 -5.99 -9.70 3.19
N CYS A 106 -7.15 -9.22 2.74
CA CYS A 106 -7.28 -7.87 2.20
C CYS A 106 -8.52 -7.16 2.77
N PRO A 107 -8.40 -5.91 3.24
CA PRO A 107 -7.16 -5.23 3.64
C PRO A 107 -6.34 -6.01 4.68
N MET A 108 -5.04 -5.75 4.76
CA MET A 108 -4.17 -6.42 5.72
C MET A 108 -4.55 -6.12 7.17
N GLY A 109 -4.40 -7.11 8.03
CA GLY A 109 -4.59 -6.99 9.47
C GLY A 109 -3.31 -6.60 10.22
N ASN A 110 -3.36 -6.67 11.55
CA ASN A 110 -2.22 -6.43 12.45
C ASN A 110 -1.53 -5.08 12.24
N ILE A 111 -2.34 -4.03 12.02
CA ILE A 111 -1.83 -2.67 11.86
C ILE A 111 -1.27 -2.19 13.21
N PRO A 112 0.00 -1.76 13.29
CA PRO A 112 0.60 -1.30 14.54
C PRO A 112 -0.22 -0.22 15.24
N GLY A 113 -0.49 -0.41 16.53
CA GLY A 113 -1.27 0.53 17.35
C GLY A 113 -2.78 0.44 17.19
N LYS A 114 -3.30 -0.56 16.43
CA LYS A 114 -4.75 -0.82 16.32
C LYS A 114 -5.10 -2.18 16.91
N LEU A 115 -6.28 -2.27 17.53
CA LEU A 115 -6.86 -3.55 17.96
C LEU A 115 -7.63 -4.21 16.81
N PRO A 116 -7.69 -5.55 16.75
CA PRO A 116 -8.40 -6.27 15.69
C PRO A 116 -9.88 -5.91 15.58
N THR A 117 -10.49 -5.49 16.70
CA THR A 117 -11.91 -5.17 16.85
C THR A 117 -12.23 -3.68 16.81
N GLN A 118 -11.25 -2.80 16.64
CA GLN A 118 -11.48 -1.35 16.54
C GLN A 118 -12.13 -1.01 15.19
N GLY A 119 -13.43 -0.69 15.24
CA GLY A 119 -14.27 -0.34 14.08
C GLY A 119 -15.75 -0.59 14.31
N ILE A 120 -16.16 -1.13 15.47
CA ILE A 120 -17.55 -1.45 15.80
C ILE A 120 -18.17 -0.41 16.76
N GLU A 121 -17.85 0.85 16.67
CA GLU A 121 -18.47 1.85 17.55
C GLU A 121 -19.91 2.24 17.17
N PHE A 122 -20.54 1.59 16.19
CA PHE A 122 -21.87 2.03 15.71
C PHE A 122 -23.03 1.02 15.80
N LEU A 123 -22.90 -0.17 16.41
CA LEU A 123 -24.02 -1.12 16.46
C LEU A 123 -24.15 -1.92 17.76
N ILE A 124 -23.97 -1.34 18.93
CA ILE A 124 -24.46 -1.95 20.17
C ILE A 124 -25.30 -0.92 20.92
N GLN A 125 -26.59 -0.87 20.61
CA GLN A 125 -27.58 -0.45 21.59
C GLN A 125 -27.67 -1.52 22.69
N PRO A 126 -27.66 -1.15 23.98
CA PRO A 126 -27.79 -2.12 25.05
C PRO A 126 -29.19 -2.74 24.99
N ALA A 127 -29.24 -4.04 24.81
CA ALA A 127 -30.45 -4.84 24.97
C ALA A 127 -30.95 -4.69 26.42
N VAL A 128 -32.18 -4.25 26.52
CA VAL A 128 -32.94 -4.18 27.76
C VAL A 128 -32.99 -5.57 28.40
N ALA A 129 -32.54 -5.66 29.64
CA ALA A 129 -32.63 -6.87 30.44
C ALA A 129 -34.08 -7.25 30.72
N PRO A 130 -34.46 -8.52 30.67
CA PRO A 130 -35.78 -8.96 31.08
C PRO A 130 -35.90 -8.98 32.60
N VAL A 131 -36.99 -8.41 33.06
CA VAL A 131 -37.43 -8.43 34.45
C VAL A 131 -37.76 -9.86 34.85
N SER A 132 -37.24 -10.31 36.00
CA SER A 132 -37.64 -11.55 36.67
C SER A 132 -38.62 -11.26 37.81
N PRO A 133 -39.62 -12.14 38.02
CA PRO A 133 -40.67 -11.87 38.97
C PRO A 133 -40.35 -12.36 40.40
N THR A 134 -40.88 -11.60 41.30
CA THR A 134 -41.17 -11.75 42.73
C THR A 134 -41.39 -13.15 43.32
N GLY A 135 -40.97 -13.26 44.57
CA GLY A 135 -41.56 -14.14 45.58
C GLY A 135 -40.75 -14.19 46.87
N PRO A 136 -41.42 -14.24 48.02
CA PRO A 136 -40.95 -13.60 49.24
C PRO A 136 -40.38 -14.59 50.24
N ASP A 137 -39.68 -14.10 51.26
CA ASP A 137 -39.89 -14.46 52.66
C ASP A 137 -38.65 -14.26 53.55
N THR A 138 -38.85 -13.44 54.53
CA THR A 138 -38.77 -13.57 55.98
C THR A 138 -37.41 -13.65 56.68
N PHE A 139 -37.34 -12.65 57.62
CA PHE A 139 -36.75 -12.70 58.95
C PHE A 139 -35.25 -13.05 59.19
N LEU A 140 -34.50 -12.06 59.60
CA LEU A 140 -34.05 -11.95 60.98
C LEU A 140 -33.23 -10.67 61.27
N SER A 141 -33.75 -9.90 62.19
CA SER A 141 -33.14 -8.76 62.83
C SER A 141 -31.86 -9.15 63.57
N LYS A 142 -30.74 -8.46 63.24
CA LYS A 142 -29.63 -8.33 64.21
C LYS A 142 -29.05 -6.93 64.13
N LYS A 143 -29.29 -6.23 65.22
CA LYS A 143 -28.75 -4.89 65.57
C LYS A 143 -27.25 -4.83 65.29
N ARG A 144 -26.85 -4.02 64.33
CA ARG A 144 -25.43 -3.69 64.12
C ARG A 144 -25.24 -2.19 64.27
N LYS A 145 -24.39 -1.86 65.22
CA LYS A 145 -23.99 -0.51 65.57
C LYS A 145 -23.35 0.19 64.36
N SER A 146 -23.69 1.46 64.22
CA SER A 146 -23.26 2.38 63.20
C SER A 146 -21.74 2.37 62.92
N MET A 147 -21.38 1.82 61.76
CA MET A 147 -20.08 2.04 61.11
C MET A 147 -20.22 2.96 59.86
N ALA A 148 -21.33 3.66 59.74
CA ALA A 148 -21.66 4.50 58.60
C ALA A 148 -20.63 5.63 58.35
N GLY A 149 -20.07 6.19 59.40
CA GLY A 149 -19.08 7.27 59.27
C GLY A 149 -17.73 6.83 58.69
N LEU A 150 -17.30 5.58 58.96
CA LEU A 150 -16.02 5.08 58.47
C LEU A 150 -16.11 4.67 56.98
N VAL A 151 -17.23 4.12 56.54
CA VAL A 151 -17.47 3.72 55.16
C VAL A 151 -17.62 4.94 54.24
N ILE A 152 -18.29 6.00 54.70
CA ILE A 152 -18.44 7.25 53.93
C ILE A 152 -17.10 7.97 53.78
N GLY A 153 -16.25 8.00 54.85
CA GLY A 153 -14.93 8.60 54.78
C GLY A 153 -13.98 7.86 53.82
N LEU A 154 -14.01 6.53 53.84
CA LEU A 154 -13.21 5.69 52.93
C LEU A 154 -13.68 5.82 51.47
N SER A 155 -14.97 5.89 51.20
CA SER A 155 -15.50 6.02 49.83
C SER A 155 -15.20 7.43 49.23
N ILE A 156 -15.26 8.49 50.03
CA ILE A 156 -14.89 9.85 49.59
C ILE A 156 -13.37 9.94 49.34
N GLY A 157 -12.54 9.33 50.21
CA GLY A 157 -11.09 9.27 50.01
C GLY A 157 -10.68 8.50 48.74
N LEU A 158 -11.35 7.37 48.49
CA LEU A 158 -11.11 6.57 47.27
C LEU A 158 -11.54 7.33 46.01
N ALA A 159 -12.68 8.03 46.02
CA ALA A 159 -13.15 8.82 44.90
C ALA A 159 -12.21 10.00 44.60
N PHE A 160 -11.69 10.66 45.66
CA PHE A 160 -10.72 11.73 45.50
C PHE A 160 -9.35 11.23 45.00
N GLY A 161 -8.90 10.07 45.46
CA GLY A 161 -7.69 9.39 44.98
C GLY A 161 -7.82 8.98 43.51
N LEU A 162 -8.98 8.46 43.13
CA LEU A 162 -9.26 8.10 41.73
C LEU A 162 -9.31 9.34 40.81
N ALA A 163 -9.94 10.43 41.27
CA ALA A 163 -9.97 11.69 40.53
C ALA A 163 -8.57 12.29 40.34
N LEU A 164 -7.70 12.22 41.35
CA LEU A 164 -6.30 12.66 41.25
C LEU A 164 -5.49 11.77 40.30
N LEU A 165 -5.71 10.45 40.31
CA LEU A 165 -5.08 9.53 39.36
C LEU A 165 -5.54 9.80 37.93
N ILE A 166 -6.82 10.03 37.70
CA ILE A 166 -7.38 10.37 36.38
C ILE A 166 -6.80 11.70 35.88
N THR A 167 -6.77 12.75 36.74
CA THR A 167 -6.18 14.05 36.35
C THR A 167 -4.68 13.94 36.09
N PHE A 168 -3.95 13.16 36.88
CA PHE A 168 -2.54 12.88 36.63
C PHE A 168 -2.31 12.11 35.32
N PHE A 169 -3.16 11.12 35.04
CA PHE A 169 -3.08 10.35 33.80
C PHE A 169 -3.41 11.21 32.56
N ILE A 170 -4.43 12.08 32.68
CA ILE A 170 -4.80 13.04 31.61
C ILE A 170 -3.67 14.06 31.42
N SER A 171 -3.08 14.57 32.50
CA SER A 171 -1.95 15.51 32.43
C SER A 171 -0.71 14.85 31.82
N ARG A 172 -0.41 13.60 32.18
CA ARG A 172 0.69 12.83 31.59
C ARG A 172 0.44 12.53 30.10
N GLN A 173 -0.80 12.22 29.70
CA GLN A 173 -1.17 12.07 28.30
C GLN A 173 -1.05 13.39 27.53
N LYS A 174 -1.49 14.51 28.12
CA LYS A 174 -1.31 15.85 27.52
C LYS A 174 0.16 16.21 27.37
N MET A 175 1.01 15.93 28.37
CA MET A 175 2.46 16.17 28.28
C MET A 175 3.14 15.25 27.25
N LYS A 176 2.73 13.96 27.14
CA LYS A 176 3.25 13.07 26.09
C LYS A 176 2.86 13.55 24.70
N ARG A 177 1.60 13.98 24.50
CA ARG A 177 1.13 14.54 23.23
C ARG A 177 1.81 15.87 22.88
N ALA A 178 2.08 16.72 23.87
CA ALA A 178 2.83 17.97 23.69
C ALA A 178 4.30 17.68 23.30
N LYS A 179 4.93 16.70 23.95
CA LYS A 179 6.32 16.31 23.66
C LYS A 179 6.46 15.60 22.30
N GLU A 180 5.50 14.73 21.91
CA GLU A 180 5.45 14.15 20.55
C GLU A 180 5.20 15.22 19.47
N SER A 181 4.38 16.22 19.76
CA SER A 181 4.13 17.38 18.88
C SER A 181 5.35 18.30 18.74
N ASP A 182 6.17 18.41 19.76
CA ASP A 182 7.40 19.22 19.74
C ASP A 182 8.55 18.48 19.03
N ASP A 183 8.66 17.18 19.22
CA ASP A 183 9.65 16.33 18.53
C ASP A 183 9.36 16.26 17.02
N ASP A 184 8.09 16.10 16.62
CA ASP A 184 7.68 16.15 15.23
C ASP A 184 7.93 17.56 14.62
N ARG A 185 7.72 18.61 15.38
CA ARG A 185 7.99 20.01 14.98
C ARG A 185 9.48 20.27 14.77
N HIS A 186 10.33 19.78 15.68
CA HIS A 186 11.79 19.89 15.56
C HIS A 186 12.34 19.14 14.34
N VAL A 187 11.80 17.96 14.05
CA VAL A 187 12.15 17.19 12.83
C VAL A 187 11.76 17.95 11.56
N PHE A 188 10.57 18.59 11.55
CA PHE A 188 10.13 19.43 10.43
C PHE A 188 10.98 20.68 10.29
N ASP A 189 11.18 21.44 11.35
CA ASP A 189 11.92 22.70 11.30
C ASP A 189 13.39 22.46 10.90
N THR A 190 14.00 21.37 11.35
CA THR A 190 15.39 21.00 10.97
C THR A 190 15.46 20.53 9.52
N LEU A 191 14.49 19.75 9.02
CA LEU A 191 14.45 19.27 7.64
C LEU A 191 14.17 20.39 6.63
N PHE A 192 13.44 21.44 7.04
CA PHE A 192 13.02 22.52 6.14
C PHE A 192 13.86 23.78 6.27
N ALA A 193 14.46 24.08 7.44
CA ALA A 193 15.32 25.26 7.62
C ALA A 193 16.60 25.18 6.80
N ASP A 194 17.22 24.00 6.71
CA ASP A 194 18.45 23.80 5.96
C ASP A 194 18.22 23.81 4.42
N GLU A 195 17.02 23.44 3.98
CA GLU A 195 16.74 23.20 2.55
C GLU A 195 16.10 24.41 1.84
N PHE A 196 15.38 25.27 2.57
CA PHE A 196 14.63 26.40 1.99
C PHE A 196 15.11 27.78 2.47
N GLY A 197 16.19 27.86 3.25
CA GLY A 197 16.76 29.10 3.79
C GLY A 197 17.24 30.10 2.73
N ASN A 198 17.43 29.68 1.47
CA ASN A 198 18.00 30.52 0.39
C ASN A 198 16.96 31.06 -0.61
N GLY A 199 15.66 31.03 -0.32
CA GLY A 199 14.63 31.71 -1.13
C GLY A 199 14.28 31.10 -2.48
N ILE A 200 14.82 29.96 -2.87
CA ILE A 200 14.61 29.31 -4.19
C ILE A 200 13.68 28.07 -4.06
N GLY A 201 12.78 28.05 -3.12
CA GLY A 201 11.87 26.93 -2.87
C GLY A 201 10.39 27.23 -3.12
N PRO A 202 9.47 26.26 -2.95
CA PRO A 202 8.05 26.48 -2.91
C PRO A 202 7.67 27.43 -1.77
N ARG A 203 6.69 28.32 -2.03
CA ARG A 203 6.26 29.36 -1.07
C ARG A 203 5.65 28.74 0.19
N LYS A 204 6.05 29.21 1.38
CA LYS A 204 5.30 28.95 2.60
C LYS A 204 4.08 29.88 2.64
N PHE A 205 2.90 29.31 2.73
CA PHE A 205 1.63 30.04 2.87
C PHE A 205 1.22 30.15 4.34
N SER A 206 0.32 31.08 4.64
CA SER A 206 -0.41 31.09 5.91
C SER A 206 -1.74 30.34 5.79
N LEU A 207 -2.27 29.79 6.89
CA LEU A 207 -3.58 29.14 6.89
C LEU A 207 -4.69 30.10 6.46
N ASN A 208 -4.61 31.38 6.84
CA ASN A 208 -5.60 32.38 6.48
C ASN A 208 -5.62 32.68 4.97
N GLU A 209 -4.46 32.73 4.31
CA GLU A 209 -4.38 32.85 2.84
C GLU A 209 -5.06 31.67 2.15
N LEU A 210 -4.77 30.44 2.59
CA LEU A 210 -5.33 29.23 1.99
C LEU A 210 -6.83 29.07 2.30
N ALA A 211 -7.27 29.44 3.50
CA ALA A 211 -8.68 29.49 3.83
C ALA A 211 -9.44 30.50 2.95
N LYS A 212 -8.92 31.72 2.79
CA LYS A 212 -9.51 32.71 1.89
C LYS A 212 -9.51 32.24 0.44
N ALA A 213 -8.44 31.63 -0.04
CA ALA A 213 -8.32 31.13 -1.40
C ALA A 213 -9.33 30.01 -1.70
N THR A 214 -9.67 29.17 -0.70
CA THR A 214 -10.56 28.01 -0.84
C THR A 214 -11.98 28.25 -0.32
N SER A 215 -12.33 29.48 0.07
CA SER A 215 -13.60 29.83 0.75
C SER A 215 -13.82 28.99 2.00
N ASP A 216 -12.84 29.00 2.92
CA ASP A 216 -12.80 28.23 4.16
C ASP A 216 -12.93 26.70 3.96
N PHE A 217 -12.30 26.19 2.89
CA PHE A 217 -12.35 24.77 2.50
C PHE A 217 -13.80 24.28 2.30
N ASN A 218 -14.66 25.13 1.71
CA ASN A 218 -16.05 24.80 1.45
C ASN A 218 -16.17 23.54 0.55
N ASN A 219 -17.16 22.71 0.83
CA ASN A 219 -17.45 21.49 0.08
C ASN A 219 -17.74 21.74 -1.41
N GLU A 220 -18.25 22.91 -1.78
CA GLU A 220 -18.47 23.29 -3.19
C GLU A 220 -17.15 23.40 -3.98
N ASN A 221 -16.04 23.72 -3.30
CA ASN A 221 -14.71 23.76 -3.88
C ASN A 221 -13.95 22.44 -3.76
N LYS A 222 -14.57 21.39 -3.20
CA LYS A 222 -13.92 20.09 -3.02
C LYS A 222 -13.79 19.36 -4.35
N LEU A 223 -12.54 19.11 -4.76
CA LEU A 223 -12.20 18.40 -6.00
C LEU A 223 -12.21 16.88 -5.82
N GLY A 224 -11.90 16.41 -4.61
CA GLY A 224 -11.85 14.99 -4.30
C GLY A 224 -11.48 14.72 -2.85
N GLU A 225 -11.68 13.48 -2.43
CA GLU A 225 -11.31 12.95 -1.11
C GLU A 225 -10.79 11.53 -1.26
N GLY A 226 -9.76 11.19 -0.48
CA GLY A 226 -9.15 9.87 -0.48
C GLY A 226 -8.46 9.57 0.85
N GLY A 227 -7.78 8.43 0.93
CA GLY A 227 -7.05 8.00 2.13
C GLY A 227 -5.99 9.00 2.62
N PHE A 228 -5.51 9.86 1.74
CA PHE A 228 -4.49 10.88 2.03
C PHE A 228 -5.08 12.25 2.43
N GLY A 229 -6.40 12.42 2.39
CA GLY A 229 -7.06 13.66 2.73
C GLY A 229 -7.99 14.19 1.64
N SER A 230 -8.36 15.47 1.75
CA SER A 230 -9.26 16.15 0.82
C SER A 230 -8.51 17.19 0.00
N VAL A 231 -8.90 17.36 -1.28
CA VAL A 231 -8.33 18.34 -2.19
C VAL A 231 -9.40 19.39 -2.52
N TYR A 232 -9.04 20.67 -2.46
CA TYR A 232 -9.93 21.81 -2.69
C TYR A 232 -9.39 22.69 -3.80
N ARG A 233 -10.27 23.21 -4.66
CA ARG A 233 -9.95 24.28 -5.60
C ARG A 233 -9.86 25.59 -4.84
N GLY A 234 -8.83 26.36 -5.12
CA GLY A 234 -8.64 27.70 -4.60
C GLY A 234 -8.28 28.70 -5.70
N PHE A 235 -8.36 29.99 -5.37
CA PHE A 235 -7.92 31.08 -6.25
C PHE A 235 -7.02 32.02 -5.48
N LEU A 236 -5.77 32.18 -5.93
CA LEU A 236 -4.80 33.11 -5.36
C LEU A 236 -4.90 34.44 -6.08
N ARG A 237 -5.44 35.46 -5.40
CA ARG A 237 -5.65 36.81 -5.99
C ARG A 237 -4.34 37.52 -6.31
N ASP A 238 -3.30 37.29 -5.52
CA ASP A 238 -1.96 37.90 -5.70
C ASP A 238 -1.22 37.37 -6.93
N LEU A 239 -1.54 36.15 -7.37
CA LEU A 239 -0.94 35.48 -8.53
C LEU A 239 -1.91 35.36 -9.71
N ASP A 240 -3.16 35.80 -9.55
CA ASP A 240 -4.25 35.65 -10.52
C ASP A 240 -4.35 34.22 -11.08
N THR A 241 -4.27 33.22 -10.20
CA THR A 241 -4.20 31.83 -10.63
C THR A 241 -5.04 30.88 -9.76
N TYR A 242 -5.61 29.86 -10.40
CA TYR A 242 -6.25 28.76 -9.70
C TYR A 242 -5.21 27.78 -9.14
N ILE A 243 -5.49 27.25 -7.95
CA ILE A 243 -4.67 26.28 -7.26
C ILE A 243 -5.49 25.07 -6.82
N ALA A 244 -4.81 23.96 -6.53
CA ALA A 244 -5.38 22.82 -5.83
C ALA A 244 -4.70 22.69 -4.46
N VAL A 245 -5.48 22.73 -3.38
CA VAL A 245 -4.99 22.63 -2.00
C VAL A 245 -5.34 21.25 -1.45
N LYS A 246 -4.32 20.40 -1.27
CA LYS A 246 -4.45 19.08 -0.64
C LYS A 246 -4.29 19.22 0.87
N ARG A 247 -5.37 18.98 1.61
CA ARG A 247 -5.39 18.96 3.07
C ARG A 247 -5.18 17.54 3.55
N VAL A 248 -3.99 17.27 4.08
CA VAL A 248 -3.59 15.93 4.49
C VAL A 248 -4.28 15.54 5.80
N SER A 249 -4.78 14.32 5.90
CA SER A 249 -5.47 13.82 7.10
C SER A 249 -4.53 13.73 8.30
N LYS A 250 -4.93 14.32 9.41
CA LYS A 250 -4.18 14.33 10.68
C LYS A 250 -4.12 12.97 11.38
N ALA A 251 -4.93 12.02 10.96
CA ALA A 251 -5.23 10.81 11.73
C ALA A 251 -4.10 9.77 11.75
N SER A 252 -3.03 9.93 10.96
CA SER A 252 -1.99 8.90 10.89
C SER A 252 -0.57 9.46 10.86
N LYS A 253 0.34 8.83 11.63
CA LYS A 253 1.79 9.05 11.53
C LYS A 253 2.30 8.83 10.08
N GLN A 254 1.59 8.06 9.29
CA GLN A 254 1.88 7.81 7.88
C GLN A 254 1.64 9.07 7.04
N GLY A 255 0.53 9.79 7.25
CA GLY A 255 0.22 11.03 6.50
C GLY A 255 1.28 12.12 6.70
N ILE A 256 1.84 12.24 7.92
CA ILE A 256 2.95 13.17 8.20
C ILE A 256 4.20 12.79 7.41
N LYS A 257 4.55 11.50 7.35
CA LYS A 257 5.72 11.02 6.59
C LYS A 257 5.55 11.21 5.08
N GLU A 258 4.34 11.01 4.57
CA GLU A 258 3.99 11.21 3.17
C GLU A 258 4.07 12.70 2.81
N TYR A 259 3.50 13.58 3.64
CA TYR A 259 3.60 15.03 3.48
C TYR A 259 5.07 15.49 3.43
N ALA A 260 5.89 15.07 4.40
CA ALA A 260 7.31 15.42 4.44
C ALA A 260 8.08 14.91 3.21
N SER A 261 7.80 13.66 2.81
CA SER A 261 8.39 13.07 1.60
C SER A 261 7.99 13.84 0.34
N GLU A 262 6.71 14.19 0.23
CA GLU A 262 6.16 14.90 -0.93
C GLU A 262 6.78 16.29 -1.06
N VAL A 263 6.82 17.08 0.02
CA VAL A 263 7.47 18.41 -0.01
C VAL A 263 8.96 18.30 -0.35
N LYS A 264 9.67 17.39 0.31
CA LYS A 264 11.12 17.21 0.10
C LYS A 264 11.48 16.83 -1.33
N ILE A 265 10.71 15.96 -1.94
CA ILE A 265 11.02 15.42 -3.27
C ILE A 265 10.54 16.37 -4.35
N ILE A 266 9.24 16.73 -4.35
CA ILE A 266 8.67 17.51 -5.46
C ILE A 266 9.17 18.96 -5.50
N SER A 267 9.64 19.52 -4.37
CA SER A 267 10.26 20.84 -4.35
C SER A 267 11.53 20.95 -5.20
N ARG A 268 12.23 19.83 -5.40
CA ARG A 268 13.46 19.74 -6.18
C ARG A 268 13.23 19.39 -7.65
N LEU A 269 12.04 18.88 -7.97
CA LEU A 269 11.72 18.41 -9.31
C LEU A 269 11.13 19.56 -10.17
N ARG A 270 11.62 19.68 -11.41
CA ARG A 270 11.13 20.66 -12.39
C ARG A 270 11.05 19.99 -13.76
N HIS A 271 9.87 19.54 -14.13
CA HIS A 271 9.63 18.94 -15.44
C HIS A 271 8.22 19.25 -15.93
N LYS A 272 8.03 19.41 -17.24
CA LYS A 272 6.74 19.79 -17.86
C LYS A 272 5.63 18.76 -17.58
N ASN A 273 5.99 17.48 -17.45
CA ASN A 273 5.06 16.37 -17.21
C ASN A 273 5.00 15.93 -15.73
N LEU A 274 5.41 16.81 -14.80
CA LEU A 274 5.20 16.65 -13.35
C LEU A 274 4.30 17.76 -12.83
N VAL A 275 3.41 17.45 -11.90
CA VAL A 275 2.55 18.45 -11.23
C VAL A 275 3.43 19.34 -10.37
N LYS A 276 3.31 20.67 -10.57
CA LYS A 276 4.13 21.65 -9.87
C LYS A 276 3.61 21.92 -8.46
N LEU A 277 4.48 21.75 -7.46
CA LEU A 277 4.23 22.28 -6.12
C LEU A 277 4.49 23.78 -6.08
N ILE A 278 3.46 24.58 -5.79
CA ILE A 278 3.51 26.03 -5.64
C ILE A 278 3.97 26.40 -4.23
N GLY A 279 3.46 25.66 -3.23
CA GLY A 279 3.83 25.91 -1.84
C GLY A 279 3.22 24.93 -0.85
N TRP A 280 3.39 25.27 0.42
CA TRP A 280 2.99 24.39 1.52
C TRP A 280 2.65 25.20 2.79
N TYR A 281 1.93 24.56 3.71
CA TYR A 281 1.69 25.04 5.07
C TYR A 281 1.75 23.89 6.06
N HIS A 282 2.44 24.10 7.19
CA HIS A 282 2.41 23.18 8.31
C HIS A 282 2.55 23.95 9.63
N GLU A 283 1.50 24.11 10.34
CA GLU A 283 1.48 24.61 11.72
C GLU A 283 0.18 24.16 12.39
N LYS A 284 0.16 24.18 13.73
CA LYS A 284 -1.04 23.85 14.54
C LYS A 284 -1.69 22.51 14.19
N GLY A 285 -0.87 21.56 13.69
CA GLY A 285 -1.31 20.25 13.29
C GLY A 285 -2.06 20.21 11.95
N GLU A 286 -2.11 21.29 11.15
CA GLU A 286 -2.61 21.29 9.78
C GLU A 286 -1.46 21.11 8.79
N LEU A 287 -1.65 20.24 7.80
CA LEU A 287 -0.69 19.94 6.76
C LEU A 287 -1.36 20.19 5.39
N LEU A 288 -0.92 21.23 4.68
CA LEU A 288 -1.49 21.62 3.41
C LEU A 288 -0.41 21.68 2.33
N LEU A 289 -0.70 21.10 1.16
CA LEU A 289 0.12 21.19 -0.05
C LEU A 289 -0.63 21.97 -1.11
N VAL A 290 0.05 22.90 -1.77
CA VAL A 290 -0.53 23.79 -2.77
C VAL A 290 0.08 23.48 -4.12
N TYR A 291 -0.74 23.00 -5.04
CA TYR A 291 -0.34 22.62 -6.40
C TYR A 291 -0.96 23.53 -7.44
N GLU A 292 -0.38 23.51 -8.65
CA GLU A 292 -1.04 24.04 -9.83
C GLU A 292 -2.38 23.33 -10.05
N PHE A 293 -3.40 24.08 -10.47
CA PHE A 293 -4.73 23.50 -10.71
C PHE A 293 -4.77 22.78 -12.06
N MET A 294 -5.32 21.56 -12.06
CA MET A 294 -5.50 20.72 -13.24
C MET A 294 -6.98 20.71 -13.66
N PRO A 295 -7.41 21.52 -14.62
CA PRO A 295 -8.83 21.72 -14.94
C PRO A 295 -9.49 20.45 -15.50
N ASN A 296 -8.73 19.60 -16.19
CA ASN A 296 -9.26 18.34 -16.70
C ASN A 296 -9.24 17.20 -15.67
N GLY A 297 -8.66 17.43 -14.47
CA GLY A 297 -8.63 16.42 -13.37
C GLY A 297 -7.73 15.24 -13.69
N SER A 298 -8.05 14.08 -13.14
CA SER A 298 -7.25 12.86 -13.28
C SER A 298 -7.69 12.00 -14.47
N LEU A 299 -6.75 11.25 -15.03
CA LEU A 299 -6.97 10.38 -16.19
C LEU A 299 -8.05 9.31 -15.93
N ASP A 300 -8.15 8.77 -14.71
CA ASP A 300 -9.16 7.76 -14.32
C ASP A 300 -10.59 8.26 -14.52
N THR A 301 -10.83 9.57 -14.36
CA THR A 301 -12.17 10.15 -14.53
C THR A 301 -12.63 10.13 -15.99
N HIS A 302 -11.69 10.21 -16.93
CA HIS A 302 -11.97 10.15 -18.37
C HIS A 302 -12.08 8.71 -18.86
N LEU A 303 -11.16 7.83 -18.45
CA LEU A 303 -11.17 6.43 -18.90
C LEU A 303 -12.37 5.65 -18.34
N PHE A 304 -12.68 5.84 -17.03
CA PHE A 304 -13.59 4.95 -16.32
C PHE A 304 -14.87 5.59 -15.81
N LYS A 305 -14.90 6.92 -15.59
CA LYS A 305 -16.06 7.62 -15.03
C LYS A 305 -16.84 8.45 -16.06
N GLY A 306 -16.39 8.45 -17.33
CA GLY A 306 -17.11 9.06 -18.45
C GLY A 306 -17.14 10.57 -18.45
N LYS A 307 -16.15 11.26 -17.83
CA LYS A 307 -16.07 12.73 -17.79
C LYS A 307 -16.02 13.35 -19.20
N SER A 308 -15.17 12.80 -20.07
CA SER A 308 -15.14 13.08 -21.51
C SER A 308 -14.41 11.95 -22.23
N LEU A 309 -14.76 11.70 -23.49
CA LEU A 309 -14.06 10.75 -24.32
C LEU A 309 -12.74 11.34 -24.79
N LEU A 310 -11.63 10.68 -24.47
CA LEU A 310 -10.31 11.03 -24.98
C LEU A 310 -10.13 10.43 -26.36
N THR A 311 -9.72 11.26 -27.34
CA THR A 311 -9.34 10.79 -28.67
C THR A 311 -8.10 9.90 -28.60
N TRP A 312 -7.86 9.10 -29.63
CA TRP A 312 -6.69 8.23 -29.67
C TRP A 312 -5.37 9.02 -29.60
N GLU A 313 -5.27 10.10 -30.34
CA GLU A 313 -4.09 10.96 -30.35
C GLU A 313 -3.80 11.50 -28.95
N THR A 314 -4.85 11.92 -28.25
CA THR A 314 -4.71 12.39 -26.85
C THR A 314 -4.25 11.26 -25.93
N ARG A 315 -4.81 10.05 -26.07
CA ARG A 315 -4.40 8.88 -25.28
C ARG A 315 -2.94 8.51 -25.51
N TYR A 316 -2.52 8.48 -26.79
CA TYR A 316 -1.14 8.14 -27.14
C TYR A 316 -0.16 9.19 -26.62
N LYS A 317 -0.51 10.48 -26.75
CA LYS A 317 0.26 11.58 -26.20
C LYS A 317 0.40 11.50 -24.67
N ILE A 318 -0.67 11.15 -23.93
CA ILE A 318 -0.63 10.98 -22.48
C ILE A 318 0.40 9.90 -22.08
N VAL A 319 0.49 8.81 -22.83
CA VAL A 319 1.51 7.77 -22.59
C VAL A 319 2.92 8.30 -22.81
N GLN A 320 3.15 9.06 -23.90
CA GLN A 320 4.45 9.67 -24.18
C GLN A 320 4.84 10.70 -23.10
N ASP A 321 3.90 11.53 -22.65
CA ASP A 321 4.10 12.50 -21.57
C ASP A 321 4.48 11.79 -20.26
N LEU A 322 3.80 10.67 -19.92
CA LEU A 322 4.12 9.88 -18.74
C LEU A 322 5.49 9.21 -18.83
N ALA A 323 5.84 8.66 -20.00
CA ALA A 323 7.17 8.08 -20.24
C ALA A 323 8.28 9.15 -20.08
N SER A 324 8.05 10.37 -20.58
CA SER A 324 8.96 11.51 -20.40
C SER A 324 9.11 11.91 -18.93
N ALA A 325 8.01 11.89 -18.14
CA ALA A 325 8.09 12.13 -16.70
C ALA A 325 8.96 11.08 -15.99
N LEU A 326 8.79 9.79 -16.34
CA LEU A 326 9.58 8.71 -15.74
C LEU A 326 11.06 8.78 -16.15
N LEU A 327 11.37 9.12 -17.39
CA LEU A 327 12.75 9.32 -17.82
C LEU A 327 13.44 10.38 -16.98
N TYR A 328 12.77 11.51 -16.76
CA TYR A 328 13.29 12.57 -15.90
C TYR A 328 13.53 12.07 -14.46
N LEU A 329 12.56 11.35 -13.88
CA LEU A 329 12.69 10.85 -12.51
C LEU A 329 13.80 9.80 -12.35
N HIS A 330 14.00 8.93 -13.36
CA HIS A 330 14.91 7.80 -13.27
C HIS A 330 16.32 8.11 -13.72
N GLU A 331 16.51 9.05 -14.69
CA GLU A 331 17.78 9.19 -15.39
C GLU A 331 18.27 10.63 -15.57
N GLU A 332 17.36 11.62 -15.75
CA GLU A 332 17.76 12.98 -16.13
C GLU A 332 17.81 13.97 -14.96
N GLY A 333 17.13 13.66 -13.85
CA GLY A 333 17.19 14.47 -12.64
C GLY A 333 18.51 14.31 -11.89
N ASP A 334 18.85 15.31 -11.05
CA ASP A 334 20.05 15.28 -10.20
C ASP A 334 20.11 14.05 -9.29
N TYR A 335 18.96 13.48 -8.99
CA TYR A 335 18.80 12.28 -8.15
C TYR A 335 17.82 11.33 -8.81
N CYS A 336 18.09 10.03 -8.71
CA CYS A 336 17.11 9.02 -9.09
C CYS A 336 15.97 9.03 -8.09
N VAL A 337 14.74 9.22 -8.60
CA VAL A 337 13.50 9.22 -7.80
C VAL A 337 12.63 8.04 -8.21
N LEU A 338 12.30 7.17 -7.27
CA LEU A 338 11.27 6.15 -7.45
C LEU A 338 9.93 6.69 -7.00
N HIS A 339 8.92 6.65 -7.88
CA HIS A 339 7.59 7.19 -7.59
C HIS A 339 6.77 6.27 -6.70
N ARG A 340 6.72 4.96 -7.02
CA ARG A 340 6.12 3.88 -6.23
C ARG A 340 4.59 3.85 -6.19
N ASP A 341 3.90 4.80 -6.80
CA ASP A 341 2.42 4.82 -6.88
C ASP A 341 1.93 5.38 -8.22
N ILE A 342 2.48 4.86 -9.33
CA ILE A 342 2.05 5.24 -10.69
C ILE A 342 0.73 4.53 -10.98
N LYS A 343 -0.32 5.33 -11.21
CA LYS A 343 -1.69 4.87 -11.51
C LYS A 343 -2.49 5.98 -12.18
N THR A 344 -3.57 5.64 -12.84
CA THR A 344 -4.42 6.61 -13.59
C THR A 344 -5.00 7.72 -12.71
N ASN A 345 -5.21 7.49 -11.41
CA ASN A 345 -5.68 8.51 -10.47
C ASN A 345 -4.62 9.60 -10.17
N ASN A 346 -3.34 9.27 -10.30
CA ASN A 346 -2.21 10.17 -10.02
C ASN A 346 -1.69 10.87 -11.27
N ILE A 347 -2.28 10.59 -12.45
CA ILE A 347 -1.97 11.26 -13.72
C ILE A 347 -3.00 12.36 -13.94
N MET A 348 -2.57 13.60 -13.80
CA MET A 348 -3.41 14.78 -13.92
C MET A 348 -3.32 15.34 -15.34
N LEU A 349 -4.41 15.96 -15.81
CA LEU A 349 -4.51 16.52 -17.15
C LEU A 349 -4.69 18.04 -17.06
N ASP A 350 -3.80 18.79 -17.72
CA ASP A 350 -3.90 20.25 -17.82
C ASP A 350 -5.01 20.68 -18.81
N SER A 351 -5.17 21.99 -19.04
CA SER A 351 -6.18 22.53 -19.95
C SER A 351 -6.06 22.05 -21.41
N SER A 352 -4.86 21.62 -21.82
CA SER A 352 -4.56 21.11 -23.16
C SER A 352 -4.45 19.59 -23.20
N PHE A 353 -4.91 18.90 -22.15
CA PHE A 353 -4.78 17.45 -21.98
C PHE A 353 -3.34 16.92 -22.00
N ASN A 354 -2.34 17.75 -21.65
CA ASN A 354 -1.01 17.25 -21.37
C ASN A 354 -1.03 16.51 -20.04
N ALA A 355 -0.37 15.34 -19.99
CA ALA A 355 -0.31 14.57 -18.76
C ALA A 355 0.80 15.06 -17.83
N LYS A 356 0.48 15.13 -16.54
CA LYS A 356 1.41 15.46 -15.47
C LYS A 356 1.27 14.44 -14.34
N LEU A 357 2.36 13.78 -13.98
CA LEU A 357 2.41 12.84 -12.86
C LEU A 357 2.47 13.61 -11.55
N GLY A 358 1.62 13.24 -10.59
CA GLY A 358 1.51 13.85 -9.27
C GLY A 358 1.46 12.82 -8.15
N ASP A 359 1.28 13.27 -6.92
CA ASP A 359 1.21 12.49 -5.67
C ASP A 359 2.52 11.76 -5.33
N PHE A 360 3.51 12.52 -4.88
CA PHE A 360 4.84 12.02 -4.48
C PHE A 360 4.91 11.56 -3.01
N GLY A 361 3.79 11.35 -2.34
CA GLY A 361 3.74 10.95 -0.93
C GLY A 361 4.49 9.66 -0.62
N LEU A 362 4.51 8.72 -1.56
CA LEU A 362 5.22 7.45 -1.45
C LEU A 362 6.61 7.46 -2.11
N ALA A 363 6.99 8.54 -2.80
CA ALA A 363 8.25 8.61 -3.55
C ALA A 363 9.49 8.51 -2.64
N ARG A 364 10.61 8.08 -3.23
CA ARG A 364 11.91 7.96 -2.53
C ARG A 364 13.06 8.37 -3.43
N LEU A 365 14.02 9.09 -2.82
CA LEU A 365 15.33 9.35 -3.43
C LEU A 365 16.18 8.08 -3.26
N VAL A 366 16.79 7.64 -4.35
CA VAL A 366 17.73 6.52 -4.36
C VAL A 366 19.15 7.07 -4.47
N ASP A 367 19.96 6.76 -3.45
CA ASP A 367 21.39 7.03 -3.51
C ASP A 367 22.06 5.87 -4.26
N HIS A 368 22.72 6.18 -5.37
CA HIS A 368 23.44 5.19 -6.19
C HIS A 368 24.53 4.44 -5.42
N SER A 369 25.01 4.97 -4.29
CA SER A 369 26.10 4.40 -3.49
C SER A 369 25.62 3.52 -2.33
N LYS A 370 24.36 3.64 -1.91
CA LYS A 370 23.81 2.92 -0.76
C LYS A 370 22.58 2.13 -1.22
N GLY A 371 22.74 0.81 -1.37
CA GLY A 371 21.61 -0.08 -1.69
C GLY A 371 20.36 0.25 -0.85
N LEU A 372 19.19 0.14 -1.46
CA LEU A 372 17.89 0.42 -0.83
C LEU A 372 17.77 -0.31 0.51
N LYS A 373 17.68 0.45 1.60
CA LYS A 373 17.26 -0.08 2.90
C LYS A 373 15.81 -0.54 2.78
N ASN A 374 15.47 -1.67 3.40
CA ASN A 374 14.12 -2.26 3.44
C ASN A 374 13.07 -1.18 3.65
N THR A 375 12.29 -0.89 2.62
CA THR A 375 11.15 0.04 2.66
C THR A 375 9.88 -0.78 2.74
N LEU A 376 8.99 -0.41 3.67
CA LEU A 376 7.65 -0.98 3.77
C LEU A 376 6.98 -1.02 2.39
N LEU A 377 6.35 -2.15 2.06
CA LEU A 377 5.54 -2.30 0.86
C LEU A 377 4.49 -1.18 0.82
N ALA A 378 4.52 -0.39 -0.23
CA ALA A 378 3.57 0.70 -0.46
C ALA A 378 3.24 0.76 -1.94
N GLY A 379 2.02 1.17 -2.26
CA GLY A 379 1.48 1.26 -3.62
C GLY A 379 0.04 0.78 -3.70
N THR A 380 -0.54 0.86 -4.88
CA THR A 380 -1.94 0.51 -5.14
C THR A 380 -2.02 -0.88 -5.77
N VAL A 381 -2.87 -1.77 -5.20
CA VAL A 381 -3.11 -3.12 -5.73
C VAL A 381 -3.52 -3.05 -7.20
N GLY A 382 -2.96 -3.93 -8.02
CA GLY A 382 -3.16 -3.94 -9.47
C GLY A 382 -2.08 -3.20 -10.27
N TYR A 383 -1.27 -2.33 -9.60
CA TYR A 383 -0.13 -1.63 -10.21
C TYR A 383 1.21 -2.01 -9.58
N ILE A 384 1.18 -2.74 -8.46
CA ILE A 384 2.41 -3.15 -7.74
C ILE A 384 3.08 -4.28 -8.53
N ALA A 385 4.37 -4.12 -8.80
CA ALA A 385 5.17 -5.13 -9.45
C ALA A 385 5.32 -6.41 -8.59
N PRO A 386 5.31 -7.61 -9.19
CA PRO A 386 5.32 -8.87 -8.44
C PRO A 386 6.50 -9.01 -7.46
N GLU A 387 7.69 -8.56 -7.86
CA GLU A 387 8.88 -8.61 -7.00
C GLU A 387 8.77 -7.69 -5.78
N CYS A 388 8.00 -6.61 -5.87
CA CYS A 388 7.76 -5.73 -4.72
C CYS A 388 6.91 -6.43 -3.66
N LEU A 389 5.98 -7.29 -4.07
CA LEU A 389 5.16 -8.09 -3.15
C LEU A 389 6.01 -9.12 -2.40
N SER A 390 7.00 -9.71 -3.06
CA SER A 390 7.87 -10.74 -2.49
C SER A 390 9.05 -10.17 -1.69
N SER A 391 9.71 -9.13 -2.21
CA SER A 391 10.95 -8.57 -1.62
C SER A 391 10.71 -7.34 -0.74
N GLY A 392 9.55 -6.68 -0.84
CA GLY A 392 9.27 -5.38 -0.21
C GLY A 392 10.11 -4.23 -0.77
N LYS A 393 10.89 -4.46 -1.85
CA LYS A 393 11.81 -3.47 -2.42
C LYS A 393 11.26 -2.91 -3.72
N ALA A 394 11.24 -1.58 -3.82
CA ALA A 394 10.92 -0.89 -5.05
C ALA A 394 12.19 -0.56 -5.85
N SER A 395 12.08 -0.53 -7.17
CA SER A 395 13.16 -0.23 -8.11
C SER A 395 12.63 0.59 -9.30
N LYS A 396 13.51 1.02 -10.21
CA LYS A 396 13.09 1.65 -11.48
C LYS A 396 12.19 0.71 -12.28
N GLU A 397 12.52 -0.57 -12.28
CA GLU A 397 11.78 -1.62 -12.98
C GLU A 397 10.37 -1.79 -12.39
N SER A 398 10.18 -1.54 -11.08
CA SER A 398 8.84 -1.57 -10.48
C SER A 398 7.97 -0.38 -10.89
N ASP A 399 8.55 0.82 -11.09
CA ASP A 399 7.84 1.96 -11.66
C ASP A 399 7.51 1.72 -13.14
N VAL A 400 8.42 1.09 -13.88
CA VAL A 400 8.19 0.67 -15.29
C VAL A 400 7.04 -0.34 -15.37
N TYR A 401 6.94 -1.28 -14.43
CA TYR A 401 5.80 -2.19 -14.36
C TYR A 401 4.48 -1.43 -14.21
N SER A 402 4.41 -0.52 -13.24
CA SER A 402 3.22 0.31 -13.00
C SER A 402 2.86 1.16 -14.22
N PHE A 403 3.87 1.72 -14.92
CA PHE A 403 3.69 2.40 -16.20
C PHE A 403 3.07 1.47 -17.25
N GLY A 404 3.57 0.23 -17.37
CA GLY A 404 3.02 -0.76 -18.30
C GLY A 404 1.54 -1.03 -18.06
N VAL A 405 1.14 -1.21 -16.79
CA VAL A 405 -0.27 -1.39 -16.43
C VAL A 405 -1.11 -0.17 -16.86
N VAL A 406 -0.64 1.06 -16.60
CA VAL A 406 -1.33 2.29 -17.01
C VAL A 406 -1.43 2.38 -18.54
N ALA A 407 -0.38 2.01 -19.28
CA ALA A 407 -0.38 2.00 -20.74
C ALA A 407 -1.47 1.05 -21.29
N LEU A 408 -1.61 -0.13 -20.68
CA LEU A 408 -2.68 -1.08 -21.02
C LEU A 408 -4.08 -0.57 -20.64
N GLU A 409 -4.24 0.12 -19.49
CA GLU A 409 -5.51 0.76 -19.12
C GLU A 409 -5.93 1.81 -20.16
N ILE A 410 -4.97 2.61 -20.66
CA ILE A 410 -5.20 3.63 -21.69
C ILE A 410 -5.61 2.98 -23.03
N ALA A 411 -4.94 1.91 -23.44
CA ALA A 411 -5.23 1.19 -24.67
C ALA A 411 -6.60 0.51 -24.63
N CYS A 412 -6.90 -0.18 -23.53
CA CYS A 412 -8.05 -1.07 -23.42
C CYS A 412 -9.30 -0.39 -22.83
N GLY A 413 -9.16 0.78 -22.17
CA GLY A 413 -10.27 1.43 -21.46
C GLY A 413 -10.81 0.60 -20.29
N ARG A 414 -10.01 -0.36 -19.77
CA ARG A 414 -10.34 -1.24 -18.65
C ARG A 414 -9.44 -0.96 -17.46
N ARG A 415 -9.93 -1.16 -16.25
CA ARG A 415 -9.13 -1.07 -15.03
C ARG A 415 -8.15 -2.24 -14.92
N SER A 416 -7.04 -2.01 -14.23
CA SER A 416 -6.05 -3.06 -13.92
C SER A 416 -6.68 -4.28 -13.24
N ILE A 417 -7.69 -4.06 -12.40
CA ILE A 417 -8.55 -5.09 -11.81
C ILE A 417 -10.00 -4.66 -11.97
N GLU A 418 -10.83 -5.49 -12.62
CA GLU A 418 -12.25 -5.24 -12.84
C GLU A 418 -13.08 -6.46 -12.40
N PRO A 419 -13.58 -6.46 -11.14
CA PRO A 419 -14.28 -7.63 -10.55
C PRO A 419 -15.58 -8.04 -11.26
N LYS A 420 -16.06 -7.25 -12.21
CA LYS A 420 -17.29 -7.54 -12.98
C LYS A 420 -17.10 -8.60 -14.07
N PHE A 421 -15.87 -8.85 -14.46
CA PHE A 421 -15.54 -9.85 -15.46
C PHE A 421 -15.32 -11.22 -14.81
N GLN A 422 -15.35 -12.29 -15.63
CA GLN A 422 -15.01 -13.64 -15.18
C GLN A 422 -13.55 -13.70 -14.71
N ASP A 423 -13.22 -14.64 -13.85
CA ASP A 423 -11.91 -14.74 -13.18
C ASP A 423 -10.71 -14.65 -14.15
N SER A 424 -10.82 -15.23 -15.36
CA SER A 424 -9.77 -15.16 -16.39
C SER A 424 -9.61 -13.77 -17.01
N GLU A 425 -10.64 -12.93 -16.96
CA GLU A 425 -10.65 -11.58 -17.54
C GLU A 425 -10.60 -10.47 -16.49
N ALA A 426 -10.67 -10.82 -15.20
CA ALA A 426 -10.75 -9.84 -14.11
C ALA A 426 -9.46 -9.01 -13.97
N VAL A 427 -8.31 -9.56 -14.35
CA VAL A 427 -6.99 -8.91 -14.27
C VAL A 427 -6.51 -8.53 -15.66
N LEU A 428 -6.21 -7.25 -15.88
CA LEU A 428 -5.92 -6.69 -17.20
C LEU A 428 -4.70 -7.30 -17.86
N VAL A 429 -3.57 -7.40 -17.17
CA VAL A 429 -2.29 -7.84 -17.77
C VAL A 429 -2.37 -9.27 -18.32
N PRO A 430 -2.82 -10.29 -17.57
CA PRO A 430 -2.99 -11.66 -18.11
C PRO A 430 -3.95 -11.71 -19.28
N TRP A 431 -5.08 -11.00 -19.23
CA TRP A 431 -6.07 -10.97 -20.31
C TRP A 431 -5.49 -10.39 -21.61
N VAL A 432 -4.75 -9.28 -21.53
CA VAL A 432 -4.08 -8.69 -22.70
C VAL A 432 -2.98 -9.61 -23.21
N TRP A 433 -2.25 -10.29 -22.31
CA TRP A 433 -1.21 -11.26 -22.70
C TRP A 433 -1.78 -12.44 -23.46
N GLU A 434 -2.91 -12.99 -23.03
CA GLU A 434 -3.63 -14.04 -23.74
C GLU A 434 -4.05 -13.60 -25.16
N SER A 435 -4.58 -12.38 -25.30
CA SER A 435 -4.93 -11.79 -26.59
C SER A 435 -3.72 -11.62 -27.51
N TYR A 436 -2.58 -11.19 -26.97
CA TYR A 436 -1.31 -11.12 -27.69
C TYR A 436 -0.86 -12.51 -28.16
N GLY A 437 -0.88 -13.52 -27.30
CA GLY A 437 -0.52 -14.90 -27.62
C GLY A 437 -1.37 -15.50 -28.76
N ASN A 438 -2.64 -15.13 -28.78
CA ASN A 438 -3.62 -15.53 -29.83
C ASN A 438 -3.55 -14.66 -31.09
N ARG A 439 -2.59 -13.74 -31.23
CA ARG A 439 -2.44 -12.77 -32.34
C ARG A 439 -3.64 -11.84 -32.54
N LYS A 440 -4.36 -11.54 -31.46
CA LYS A 440 -5.56 -10.68 -31.43
C LYS A 440 -5.29 -9.36 -30.69
N VAL A 441 -4.12 -8.78 -30.90
CA VAL A 441 -3.66 -7.58 -30.16
C VAL A 441 -4.61 -6.39 -30.34
N LEU A 442 -5.23 -6.21 -31.50
CA LEU A 442 -6.15 -5.11 -31.76
C LEU A 442 -7.54 -5.31 -31.14
N ASP A 443 -7.90 -6.54 -30.80
CA ASP A 443 -9.21 -6.86 -30.22
C ASP A 443 -9.36 -6.36 -28.78
N VAL A 444 -8.24 -6.03 -28.11
CA VAL A 444 -8.23 -5.47 -26.75
C VAL A 444 -8.51 -3.97 -26.71
N ALA A 445 -8.56 -3.29 -27.86
CA ALA A 445 -8.78 -1.85 -27.95
C ALA A 445 -10.08 -1.43 -27.27
N ASP A 446 -10.07 -0.27 -26.61
CA ASP A 446 -11.26 0.30 -25.96
C ASP A 446 -12.38 0.50 -27.01
N LYS A 447 -13.48 -0.21 -26.83
CA LYS A 447 -14.66 -0.11 -27.72
C LYS A 447 -15.23 1.30 -27.84
N LYS A 448 -14.97 2.17 -26.84
CA LYS A 448 -15.41 3.57 -26.86
C LYS A 448 -14.65 4.41 -27.90
N THR A 449 -13.45 4.01 -28.30
CA THR A 449 -12.69 4.69 -29.36
C THR A 449 -13.18 4.31 -30.76
N GLY A 450 -14.01 3.28 -30.90
CA GLY A 450 -14.48 2.75 -32.18
C GLY A 450 -13.31 2.34 -33.07
N THR A 451 -13.36 2.72 -34.36
CA THR A 451 -12.26 2.53 -35.33
C THR A 451 -11.32 3.73 -35.40
N GLY A 452 -11.47 4.73 -34.52
CA GLY A 452 -10.74 5.99 -34.56
C GLY A 452 -9.33 5.92 -33.95
N PHE A 453 -8.62 4.80 -34.03
CA PHE A 453 -7.23 4.66 -33.58
C PHE A 453 -6.32 4.20 -34.73
N ASP A 454 -5.03 4.58 -34.65
CA ASP A 454 -4.00 4.06 -35.55
C ASP A 454 -3.63 2.61 -35.13
N PRO A 455 -3.83 1.60 -36.00
CA PRO A 455 -3.55 0.21 -35.66
C PRO A 455 -2.08 -0.05 -35.29
N LYS A 456 -1.13 0.68 -35.90
CA LYS A 456 0.30 0.52 -35.60
C LYS A 456 0.62 1.08 -34.22
N GLN A 457 0.06 2.25 -33.89
CA GLN A 457 0.23 2.85 -32.56
C GLN A 457 -0.46 2.00 -31.48
N MET A 458 -1.67 1.46 -31.75
CA MET A 458 -2.36 0.57 -30.82
C MET A 458 -1.55 -0.69 -30.56
N GLN A 459 -1.07 -1.34 -31.61
CA GLN A 459 -0.20 -2.51 -31.48
C GLN A 459 1.08 -2.19 -30.70
N CYS A 460 1.72 -1.07 -31.03
CA CYS A 460 2.91 -0.60 -30.33
C CYS A 460 2.61 -0.40 -28.83
N LEU A 461 1.53 0.31 -28.49
CA LEU A 461 1.18 0.61 -27.11
C LEU A 461 0.90 -0.66 -26.29
N VAL A 462 0.15 -1.61 -26.87
CA VAL A 462 -0.14 -2.88 -26.20
C VAL A 462 1.12 -3.70 -25.97
N ILE A 463 2.00 -3.84 -26.98
CA ILE A 463 3.26 -4.59 -26.82
C ILE A 463 4.18 -3.93 -25.81
N VAL A 464 4.34 -2.60 -25.86
CA VAL A 464 5.14 -1.83 -24.87
C VAL A 464 4.55 -2.00 -23.47
N GLY A 465 3.22 -1.94 -23.33
CA GLY A 465 2.54 -2.15 -22.06
C GLY A 465 2.83 -3.53 -21.46
N LEU A 466 2.74 -4.59 -22.28
CA LEU A 466 3.07 -5.96 -21.86
C LEU A 466 4.56 -6.12 -21.54
N TRP A 467 5.45 -5.53 -22.34
CA TRP A 467 6.89 -5.55 -22.10
C TRP A 467 7.25 -4.91 -20.78
N CYS A 468 6.67 -3.74 -20.48
CA CYS A 468 6.84 -3.07 -19.19
C CYS A 468 6.23 -3.86 -18.04
N ALA A 469 5.05 -4.48 -18.24
CA ALA A 469 4.38 -5.31 -17.25
C ALA A 469 4.87 -6.77 -17.22
N HIS A 470 6.05 -7.05 -17.79
CA HIS A 470 6.65 -8.38 -17.75
C HIS A 470 6.83 -8.84 -16.29
N PRO A 471 6.44 -10.09 -15.93
CA PRO A 471 6.58 -10.58 -14.55
C PRO A 471 8.00 -10.49 -14.01
N SER A 472 9.02 -10.95 -14.78
CA SER A 472 10.44 -10.81 -14.40
C SER A 472 10.92 -9.38 -14.63
N HIS A 473 11.43 -8.73 -13.57
CA HIS A 473 11.97 -7.37 -13.63
C HIS A 473 13.18 -7.23 -14.58
N GLU A 474 13.97 -8.30 -14.74
CA GLU A 474 15.15 -8.33 -15.62
C GLU A 474 14.79 -8.25 -17.12
N GLN A 475 13.56 -8.63 -17.47
CA GLN A 475 13.07 -8.63 -18.85
C GLN A 475 12.31 -7.35 -19.22
N ARG A 476 12.13 -6.44 -18.27
CA ARG A 476 11.48 -5.15 -18.52
C ARG A 476 12.44 -4.18 -19.21
N PRO A 477 11.93 -3.31 -20.07
CA PRO A 477 12.75 -2.29 -20.71
C PRO A 477 13.19 -1.22 -19.71
N SER A 478 14.26 -0.50 -20.02
CA SER A 478 14.47 0.83 -19.44
C SER A 478 13.42 1.81 -20.00
N ILE A 479 13.13 2.87 -19.26
CA ILE A 479 12.16 3.87 -19.75
C ILE A 479 12.62 4.56 -21.03
N ARG A 480 13.92 4.64 -21.28
CA ARG A 480 14.50 5.15 -22.53
C ARG A 480 14.14 4.25 -23.73
N GLN A 481 14.24 2.93 -23.56
CA GLN A 481 13.82 1.97 -24.59
C GLN A 481 12.31 2.06 -24.86
N VAL A 482 11.51 2.27 -23.82
CA VAL A 482 10.06 2.52 -23.94
C VAL A 482 9.78 3.72 -24.85
N ILE A 483 10.47 4.85 -24.61
CA ILE A 483 10.30 6.08 -25.41
C ILE A 483 10.69 5.83 -26.87
N GLN A 484 11.82 5.18 -27.12
CA GLN A 484 12.25 4.84 -28.49
C GLN A 484 11.23 3.97 -29.24
N ALA A 485 10.66 2.98 -28.53
CA ALA A 485 9.62 2.12 -29.11
C ALA A 485 8.33 2.92 -29.42
N LEU A 486 7.88 3.76 -28.49
CA LEU A 486 6.69 4.61 -28.68
C LEU A 486 6.86 5.64 -29.80
N HIS A 487 8.08 6.06 -30.12
CA HIS A 487 8.39 6.93 -31.26
C HIS A 487 8.71 6.17 -32.55
N PHE A 488 8.65 4.83 -32.54
CA PHE A 488 9.03 3.96 -33.66
C PHE A 488 10.49 4.10 -34.08
N GLU A 489 11.35 4.51 -33.16
CA GLU A 489 12.80 4.65 -33.36
C GLU A 489 13.55 3.34 -33.10
N ALA A 490 12.90 2.40 -32.37
CA ALA A 490 13.41 1.07 -32.11
C ALA A 490 12.37 0.01 -32.44
N PRO A 491 12.78 -1.20 -32.85
CA PRO A 491 11.86 -2.31 -33.09
C PRO A 491 11.20 -2.77 -31.78
N LEU A 492 9.95 -3.25 -31.89
CA LEU A 492 9.25 -3.85 -30.77
C LEU A 492 9.86 -5.23 -30.43
N PRO A 493 9.92 -5.61 -29.15
CA PRO A 493 10.39 -6.94 -28.77
C PRO A 493 9.39 -8.03 -29.14
N GLU A 494 9.89 -9.23 -29.39
CA GLU A 494 9.05 -10.43 -29.43
C GLU A 494 8.85 -10.96 -28.01
N LEU A 495 7.61 -10.87 -27.50
CA LEU A 495 7.26 -11.39 -26.19
C LEU A 495 6.84 -12.87 -26.29
N PRO A 496 7.00 -13.66 -25.22
CA PRO A 496 6.48 -15.02 -25.15
C PRO A 496 4.97 -15.04 -25.39
N ARG A 497 4.47 -16.05 -26.13
CA ARG A 497 3.03 -16.17 -26.41
C ARG A 497 2.18 -16.40 -25.16
N THR A 498 2.74 -17.08 -24.16
CA THR A 498 2.12 -17.28 -22.85
C THR A 498 2.80 -16.40 -21.82
N MET A 499 2.03 -15.80 -20.92
CA MET A 499 2.59 -14.99 -19.84
C MET A 499 3.55 -15.84 -19.00
N PRO A 500 4.82 -15.39 -18.82
CA PRO A 500 5.79 -16.14 -18.05
C PRO A 500 5.37 -16.26 -16.58
N VAL A 501 5.53 -17.46 -16.02
CA VAL A 501 5.37 -17.68 -14.57
C VAL A 501 6.70 -17.33 -13.89
N LEU A 502 6.64 -16.53 -12.82
CA LEU A 502 7.83 -16.22 -12.02
C LEU A 502 8.38 -17.50 -11.41
N SER A 503 9.51 -17.98 -11.92
CA SER A 503 10.32 -18.96 -11.21
C SER A 503 11.33 -18.21 -10.33
N TYR A 504 11.08 -18.15 -9.02
CA TYR A 504 12.08 -17.65 -8.08
C TYR A 504 13.22 -18.65 -8.01
N LYS A 505 14.39 -18.31 -8.59
CA LYS A 505 15.63 -19.01 -8.27
C LYS A 505 15.94 -18.64 -6.82
N ALA A 506 15.91 -19.63 -5.92
CA ALA A 506 16.45 -19.44 -4.58
C ALA A 506 17.89 -18.93 -4.72
N PRO A 507 18.32 -17.91 -3.94
CA PRO A 507 19.71 -17.50 -3.94
C PRO A 507 20.54 -18.74 -3.60
N ILE A 508 21.48 -19.11 -4.50
CA ILE A 508 22.46 -20.15 -4.22
C ILE A 508 23.27 -19.60 -3.04
N ALA A 509 23.10 -20.20 -1.87
CA ALA A 509 23.94 -19.91 -0.73
C ALA A 509 25.40 -20.06 -1.19
N PRO A 510 26.30 -19.09 -0.91
CA PRO A 510 27.69 -19.27 -1.24
C PRO A 510 28.16 -20.57 -0.55
N LEU A 511 28.64 -21.53 -1.34
CA LEU A 511 29.30 -22.71 -0.84
C LEU A 511 30.45 -22.20 0.03
N ILE A 512 30.28 -22.27 1.35
CA ILE A 512 31.36 -22.11 2.30
C ILE A 512 32.29 -23.27 1.96
N GLY A 513 33.50 -22.90 1.52
CA GLY A 513 34.51 -23.85 1.07
C GLY A 513 34.66 -24.96 2.10
N SER A 514 34.36 -26.17 1.71
CA SER A 514 34.75 -27.37 2.41
C SER A 514 36.25 -27.44 2.33
N SER A 515 36.92 -27.12 3.43
CA SER A 515 38.27 -27.60 3.68
C SER A 515 38.22 -29.13 3.64
N GLU A 516 38.75 -29.73 2.61
CA GLU A 516 38.94 -31.17 2.54
C GLU A 516 39.79 -31.62 3.75
N PRO A 517 39.36 -32.65 4.51
CA PRO A 517 40.24 -33.31 5.43
C PRO A 517 41.24 -34.15 4.62
N VAL A 518 42.52 -33.89 4.78
CA VAL A 518 43.60 -34.75 4.33
C VAL A 518 43.39 -36.12 4.95
N VAL A 519 42.98 -37.10 4.14
CA VAL A 519 42.92 -38.49 4.55
C VAL A 519 44.28 -39.10 4.37
N ASP A 520 44.98 -39.33 5.48
CA ASP A 520 46.19 -40.10 5.56
C ASP A 520 45.85 -41.58 5.24
N SER A 521 46.40 -42.06 4.13
CA SER A 521 46.29 -43.43 3.66
C SER A 521 47.19 -44.33 4.49
N ASN A 522 46.62 -45.09 5.44
CA ASN A 522 47.14 -46.41 5.89
C ASN A 522 46.32 -46.92 7.09
N ILE A 523 45.26 -47.68 6.83
CA ILE A 523 44.81 -48.74 7.76
C ILE A 523 44.19 -49.85 6.93
N ASN A 524 44.93 -50.99 6.86
CA ASN A 524 44.42 -52.29 6.49
C ASN A 524 43.41 -52.79 7.52
N LEU A 525 42.22 -53.17 7.11
CA LEU A 525 41.31 -53.98 7.92
C LEU A 525 40.75 -55.12 7.11
N THR A 526 41.27 -56.30 7.46
CA THR A 526 40.80 -57.66 7.15
C THR A 526 39.40 -57.91 7.66
N ILE A 527 38.58 -58.51 6.81
CA ILE A 527 37.25 -59.04 7.13
C ILE A 527 37.42 -60.43 7.75
N PRO A 528 36.68 -60.82 8.82
CA PRO A 528 36.35 -62.18 9.10
C PRO A 528 34.88 -62.48 8.88
N ARG A 529 34.62 -63.65 8.36
CA ARG A 529 33.48 -64.43 7.95
C ARG A 529 32.16 -64.19 8.71
#